data_cc4fa5a11a8cc5bb1197a3a9011bcd1f
#
_entry.id   cc4fa5a11a8cc5bb1197a3a9011bcd1f
#
_cell.length_a   1.000
_cell.length_b   1.000
_cell.length_c   1.000
_cell.angle_alpha   90.00
_cell.angle_beta   90.00
_cell.angle_gamma   90.00
#
_symmetry.space_group_name_H-M   'P 1'
#
loop_
_entity.id
_entity.type
_entity.pdbx_description
1 polymer ?
#
loop_
_entity_poly.entity_id
_entity_poly.type
_entity_poly.pdbx_seq_one_letter_code
_entity_poly.pdbx_strand_id
1 'polypeptide(L)'
;MCNQNEWIVREAFLAYDRGDIARMMDFVDPELDWTYLDPALPEPQPQTCHGRGELEKALRRQAELGLHSDMEEVIAAGDHVLLVMRTRGVDRYLQRQPDDRTFDVVTLRDGLIVGLHACRDRGEARSLAGIS
;
A
#
# COMPACT_ATOMS: atom_id res chain seq x y z
N MET A 1 -11.61 12.67 -17.55
CA MET A 1 -12.12 12.80 -16.19
C MET A 1 -11.10 12.32 -15.19
N CYS A 2 -10.93 13.07 -14.11
CA CYS A 2 -10.08 12.61 -13.03
C CYS A 2 -10.77 11.45 -12.32
N ASN A 3 -10.07 10.35 -12.17
CA ASN A 3 -10.58 9.24 -11.38
C ASN A 3 -10.39 9.57 -9.90
N GLN A 4 -11.50 9.67 -9.18
CA GLN A 4 -11.47 10.02 -7.76
C GLN A 4 -10.68 9.00 -6.94
N ASN A 5 -10.81 7.70 -7.25
CA ASN A 5 -10.10 6.64 -6.54
C ASN A 5 -8.58 6.77 -6.74
N GLU A 6 -8.15 7.07 -7.96
CA GLU A 6 -6.74 7.32 -8.23
C GLU A 6 -6.21 8.49 -7.40
N TRP A 7 -6.96 9.58 -7.36
CA TRP A 7 -6.58 10.77 -6.58
C TRP A 7 -6.45 10.44 -5.09
N ILE A 8 -7.43 9.71 -4.54
CA ILE A 8 -7.42 9.32 -3.12
C ILE A 8 -6.18 8.50 -2.78
N VAL A 9 -5.86 7.51 -3.62
CA VAL A 9 -4.69 6.66 -3.40
C VAL A 9 -3.41 7.47 -3.46
N ARG A 10 -3.27 8.36 -4.46
CA ARG A 10 -2.08 9.22 -4.58
C ARG A 10 -1.91 10.10 -3.35
N GLU A 11 -2.98 10.76 -2.91
CA GLU A 11 -2.91 11.64 -1.74
C GLU A 11 -2.58 10.89 -0.46
N ALA A 12 -3.20 9.73 -0.27
CA ALA A 12 -2.97 8.90 0.91
C ALA A 12 -1.50 8.46 1.00
N PHE A 13 -0.96 7.92 -0.08
CA PHE A 13 0.41 7.41 -0.07
C PHE A 13 1.47 8.50 -0.10
N LEU A 14 1.18 9.67 -0.68
CA LEU A 14 2.06 10.83 -0.57
C LEU A 14 2.12 11.33 0.87
N ALA A 15 0.99 11.32 1.58
CA ALA A 15 0.97 11.69 2.99
C ALA A 15 1.83 10.73 3.82
N TYR A 16 1.70 9.43 3.55
CA TYR A 16 2.50 8.41 4.21
C TYR A 16 4.00 8.66 3.98
N ASP A 17 4.40 8.91 2.74
CA ASP A 17 5.81 9.13 2.40
C ASP A 17 6.38 10.38 3.07
N ARG A 18 5.55 11.40 3.32
CA ARG A 18 5.96 12.60 4.06
C ARG A 18 6.04 12.38 5.58
N GLY A 19 5.62 11.20 6.05
CA GLY A 19 5.52 10.93 7.47
C GLY A 19 4.23 11.44 8.11
N ASP A 20 3.28 11.91 7.30
CA ASP A 20 1.99 12.42 7.79
C ASP A 20 0.95 11.30 7.82
N ILE A 21 1.12 10.39 8.76
CA ILE A 21 0.27 9.21 8.87
C ILE A 21 -1.16 9.60 9.25
N ALA A 22 -1.32 10.63 10.07
CA ALA A 22 -2.65 11.13 10.45
C ALA A 22 -3.46 11.55 9.21
N ARG A 23 -2.81 12.24 8.26
CA ARG A 23 -3.47 12.65 7.02
C ARG A 23 -3.88 11.43 6.19
N MET A 24 -2.99 10.43 6.10
CA MET A 24 -3.32 9.20 5.39
C MET A 24 -4.56 8.52 5.99
N MET A 25 -4.68 8.53 7.32
CA MET A 25 -5.84 7.90 7.99
C MET A 25 -7.16 8.57 7.62
N ASP A 26 -7.15 9.83 7.19
CA ASP A 26 -8.37 10.52 6.73
C ASP A 26 -8.98 9.86 5.49
N PHE A 27 -8.19 9.14 4.72
CA PHE A 27 -8.65 8.45 3.51
C PHE A 27 -8.99 6.98 3.75
N VAL A 28 -8.88 6.51 4.99
CA VAL A 28 -9.01 5.09 5.33
C VAL A 28 -10.29 4.84 6.11
N ASP A 29 -11.03 3.80 5.69
CA ASP A 29 -12.22 3.36 6.41
C ASP A 29 -11.83 2.82 7.79
N PRO A 30 -12.60 3.15 8.86
CA PRO A 30 -12.28 2.64 10.20
C PRO A 30 -12.23 1.13 10.34
N GLU A 31 -12.91 0.41 9.44
CA GLU A 31 -12.99 -1.05 9.48
C GLU A 31 -12.23 -1.73 8.34
N LEU A 32 -11.22 -1.06 7.76
CA LEU A 32 -10.50 -1.62 6.62
C LEU A 32 -9.80 -2.94 6.98
N ASP A 33 -9.53 -3.73 5.94
CA ASP A 33 -8.63 -4.88 6.01
C ASP A 33 -7.40 -4.60 5.12
N TRP A 34 -6.23 -4.66 5.73
CA TRP A 34 -4.98 -4.33 5.05
C TRP A 34 -4.01 -5.49 5.18
N THR A 35 -3.79 -6.19 4.08
CA THR A 35 -2.86 -7.31 4.03
C THR A 35 -1.55 -6.87 3.39
N TYR A 36 -0.44 -7.05 4.08
CA TYR A 36 0.86 -6.62 3.62
C TYR A 36 1.92 -7.69 3.88
N LEU A 37 3.06 -7.55 3.21
CA LEU A 37 4.24 -8.39 3.45
C LEU A 37 5.21 -7.58 4.30
N ASP A 38 5.50 -8.05 5.51
CA ASP A 38 6.40 -7.32 6.42
C ASP A 38 7.84 -7.44 5.94
N PRO A 39 8.46 -6.33 5.50
CA PRO A 39 9.82 -6.37 4.98
C PRO A 39 10.87 -6.68 6.04
N ALA A 40 10.54 -6.60 7.32
CA ALA A 40 11.48 -6.88 8.40
C ALA A 40 11.66 -8.38 8.66
N LEU A 41 10.78 -9.23 8.12
CA LEU A 41 10.86 -10.67 8.32
C LEU A 41 11.77 -11.32 7.30
N PRO A 42 12.55 -12.35 7.70
CA PRO A 42 13.42 -13.10 6.78
C PRO A 42 12.65 -13.75 5.62
N GLU A 43 11.48 -14.31 5.92
CA GLU A 43 10.58 -14.90 4.94
C GLU A 43 9.21 -14.21 5.12
N PRO A 44 8.95 -13.14 4.36
CA PRO A 44 7.71 -12.39 4.54
C PRO A 44 6.48 -13.27 4.36
N GLN A 45 5.62 -13.26 5.37
CA GLN A 45 4.33 -13.90 5.32
C GLN A 45 3.26 -12.82 5.32
N PRO A 46 2.12 -13.04 4.65
CA PRO A 46 1.04 -12.07 4.70
C PRO A 46 0.59 -11.78 6.14
N GLN A 47 0.55 -10.50 6.47
CA GLN A 47 0.05 -10.00 7.75
C GLN A 47 -1.17 -9.16 7.46
N THR A 48 -2.20 -9.27 8.28
CA THR A 48 -3.41 -8.47 8.08
C THR A 48 -3.65 -7.55 9.26
N CYS A 49 -3.84 -6.27 8.96
CA CYS A 49 -4.31 -5.29 9.92
C CYS A 49 -5.82 -5.16 9.78
N HIS A 50 -6.53 -5.24 10.89
CA HIS A 50 -7.97 -5.01 10.92
C HIS A 50 -8.23 -3.67 11.58
N GLY A 51 -8.82 -2.76 10.82
CA GLY A 51 -9.15 -1.45 11.32
C GLY A 51 -8.01 -0.45 11.24
N ARG A 52 -8.42 0.81 11.35
CA ARG A 52 -7.52 1.97 11.20
C ARG A 52 -6.41 1.99 12.25
N GLY A 53 -6.72 1.61 13.49
CA GLY A 53 -5.74 1.65 14.57
C GLY A 53 -4.57 0.69 14.37
N GLU A 54 -4.85 -0.53 13.91
CA GLU A 54 -3.78 -1.50 13.64
C GLU A 54 -2.93 -1.06 12.46
N LEU A 55 -3.57 -0.53 11.41
CA LEU A 55 -2.85 0.01 10.26
C LEU A 55 -1.92 1.14 10.67
N GLU A 56 -2.43 2.08 11.46
CA GLU A 56 -1.62 3.22 11.92
C GLU A 56 -0.37 2.76 12.65
N LYS A 57 -0.48 1.77 13.53
CA LYS A 57 0.67 1.23 14.24
C LYS A 57 1.68 0.59 13.29
N ALA A 58 1.21 -0.18 12.31
CA ALA A 58 2.09 -0.82 11.34
C ALA A 58 2.84 0.21 10.50
N LEU A 59 2.15 1.26 10.05
CA LEU A 59 2.77 2.31 9.23
C LEU A 59 3.77 3.14 10.03
N ARG A 60 3.49 3.43 11.30
CA ARG A 60 4.43 4.14 12.16
C ARG A 60 5.70 3.33 12.38
N ARG A 61 5.54 2.01 12.55
CA ARG A 61 6.69 1.12 12.69
C ARG A 61 7.56 1.13 11.45
N GLN A 62 6.95 1.07 10.26
CA GLN A 62 7.68 1.13 9.00
C GLN A 62 8.42 2.46 8.84
N ALA A 63 7.78 3.55 9.21
CA ALA A 63 8.41 4.87 9.15
C ALA A 63 9.60 4.97 10.10
N GLU A 64 9.49 4.40 11.30
CA GLU A 64 10.58 4.36 12.28
C GLU A 64 11.76 3.53 11.78
N LEU A 65 11.50 2.51 10.96
CA LEU A 65 12.55 1.70 10.35
C LEU A 65 13.22 2.40 9.16
N GLY A 66 12.76 3.58 8.78
CA GLY A 66 13.34 4.35 7.68
C GLY A 66 12.87 3.92 6.30
N LEU A 67 11.79 3.16 6.21
CA LEU A 67 11.25 2.73 4.93
C LEU A 67 10.52 3.88 4.24
N HIS A 68 10.81 4.08 2.96
CA HIS A 68 10.15 5.07 2.11
C HIS A 68 9.64 4.37 0.86
N SER A 69 8.52 4.83 0.34
CA SER A 69 7.91 4.26 -0.85
C SER A 69 7.57 5.36 -1.85
N ASP A 70 8.10 5.21 -3.06
CA ASP A 70 7.81 6.12 -4.16
C ASP A 70 6.80 5.44 -5.09
N MET A 71 5.72 6.12 -5.43
CA MET A 71 4.73 5.59 -6.37
C MET A 71 5.28 5.69 -7.78
N GLU A 72 5.33 4.56 -8.49
CA GLU A 72 5.75 4.52 -9.89
C GLU A 72 4.56 4.42 -10.83
N GLU A 73 3.55 3.62 -10.48
CA GLU A 73 2.35 3.45 -11.29
C GLU A 73 1.12 3.45 -10.41
N VAL A 74 0.07 4.13 -10.84
CA VAL A 74 -1.23 4.13 -10.19
C VAL A 74 -2.26 3.95 -11.29
N ILE A 75 -2.93 2.80 -11.32
CA ILE A 75 -3.89 2.45 -12.38
C ILE A 75 -5.24 2.12 -11.75
N ALA A 76 -6.23 2.95 -12.02
CA ALA A 76 -7.57 2.73 -11.50
C ALA A 76 -8.35 1.77 -12.40
N ALA A 77 -9.08 0.85 -11.78
CA ALA A 77 -9.94 -0.13 -12.47
C ALA A 77 -11.16 -0.41 -11.59
N GLY A 78 -12.28 0.25 -11.85
CA GLY A 78 -13.49 0.12 -11.04
C GLY A 78 -13.23 0.58 -9.61
N ASP A 79 -13.53 -0.29 -8.65
CA ASP A 79 -13.31 -0.02 -7.22
C ASP A 79 -11.89 -0.32 -6.75
N HIS A 80 -11.03 -0.76 -7.67
CA HIS A 80 -9.65 -1.12 -7.35
C HIS A 80 -8.67 -0.15 -7.98
N VAL A 81 -7.53 0.01 -7.31
CA VAL A 81 -6.40 0.77 -7.85
C VAL A 81 -5.16 -0.12 -7.72
N LEU A 82 -4.53 -0.39 -8.87
CA LEU A 82 -3.23 -1.07 -8.90
C LEU A 82 -2.16 -0.04 -8.58
N LEU A 83 -1.36 -0.32 -7.56
CA LEU A 83 -0.32 0.58 -7.10
C LEU A 83 1.02 -0.14 -7.15
N VAL A 84 1.97 0.42 -7.91
CA VAL A 84 3.34 -0.07 -7.94
C VAL A 84 4.21 0.97 -7.25
N MET A 85 4.92 0.54 -6.23
CA MET A 85 5.80 1.41 -5.46
C MET A 85 7.22 0.86 -5.45
N ARG A 86 8.19 1.77 -5.38
CA ARG A 86 9.59 1.42 -5.15
C ARG A 86 9.91 1.72 -3.70
N THR A 87 10.37 0.72 -2.96
CA THR A 87 10.72 0.86 -1.55
C THR A 87 12.20 1.15 -1.39
N ARG A 88 12.53 2.13 -0.55
CA ARG A 88 13.89 2.56 -0.25
C ARG A 88 14.09 2.63 1.25
N GLY A 89 15.32 2.63 1.69
CA GLY A 89 15.71 3.02 3.06
C GLY A 89 16.33 1.94 3.91
N VAL A 90 15.98 0.67 3.76
CA VAL A 90 16.53 -0.42 4.57
C VAL A 90 17.26 -1.42 3.68
N ASP A 91 18.59 -1.45 3.78
CA ASP A 91 19.44 -2.34 2.96
C ASP A 91 19.03 -3.81 3.09
N ARG A 92 18.67 -4.22 4.29
CA ARG A 92 18.24 -5.59 4.56
C ARG A 92 17.01 -5.95 3.74
N TYR A 93 16.08 -5.02 3.59
CA TYR A 93 14.88 -5.22 2.77
C TYR A 93 15.27 -5.36 1.29
N LEU A 94 16.10 -4.46 0.80
CA LEU A 94 16.51 -4.43 -0.60
C LEU A 94 17.27 -5.71 -0.99
N GLN A 95 18.03 -6.29 -0.08
CA GLN A 95 18.78 -7.52 -0.33
C GLN A 95 17.89 -8.74 -0.51
N ARG A 96 16.68 -8.73 0.02
CA ARG A 96 15.76 -9.87 -0.06
C ARG A 96 14.85 -9.84 -1.28
N GLN A 97 14.77 -8.71 -1.94
CA GLN A 97 13.87 -8.53 -3.09
C GLN A 97 14.69 -8.61 -4.36
N PRO A 98 14.26 -9.42 -5.36
CA PRO A 98 14.93 -9.41 -6.67
C PRO A 98 14.79 -8.05 -7.34
N ASP A 99 13.77 -7.30 -6.94
CA ASP A 99 13.64 -5.91 -7.33
C ASP A 99 13.00 -5.17 -6.14
N ASP A 100 13.21 -3.87 -6.04
CA ASP A 100 12.77 -3.06 -4.92
C ASP A 100 11.32 -2.57 -5.05
N ARG A 101 10.56 -3.19 -5.96
CA ARG A 101 9.16 -2.80 -6.20
C ARG A 101 8.20 -3.63 -5.37
N THR A 102 7.11 -2.99 -4.97
CA THR A 102 5.98 -3.66 -4.36
C THR A 102 4.75 -3.47 -5.24
N PHE A 103 3.88 -4.47 -5.27
CA PHE A 103 2.68 -4.48 -6.11
C PHE A 103 1.47 -4.65 -5.22
N ASP A 104 0.63 -3.62 -5.13
CA ASP A 104 -0.50 -3.61 -4.24
C ASP A 104 -1.79 -3.34 -4.99
N VAL A 105 -2.88 -3.93 -4.50
CA VAL A 105 -4.23 -3.62 -4.99
C VAL A 105 -4.99 -2.96 -3.84
N VAL A 106 -5.39 -1.71 -4.06
CA VAL A 106 -6.15 -0.93 -3.10
C VAL A 106 -7.62 -0.98 -3.50
N THR A 107 -8.49 -1.31 -2.57
CA THR A 107 -9.94 -1.35 -2.80
C THR A 107 -10.59 -0.16 -2.10
N LEU A 108 -11.46 0.55 -2.82
CA LEU A 108 -12.15 1.72 -2.30
C LEU A 108 -13.65 1.56 -2.36
N ARG A 109 -14.33 2.21 -1.42
CA ARG A 109 -15.80 2.27 -1.38
C ARG A 109 -16.19 3.62 -0.80
N ASP A 110 -17.08 4.33 -1.50
CA ASP A 110 -17.60 5.61 -1.03
C ASP A 110 -16.53 6.63 -0.68
N GLY A 111 -15.44 6.65 -1.46
CA GLY A 111 -14.36 7.61 -1.28
C GLY A 111 -13.36 7.26 -0.18
N LEU A 112 -13.45 6.04 0.38
CA LEU A 112 -12.52 5.60 1.42
C LEU A 112 -11.82 4.31 1.02
N ILE A 113 -10.60 4.14 1.49
CA ILE A 113 -9.84 2.90 1.30
C ILE A 113 -10.39 1.88 2.29
N VAL A 114 -10.97 0.80 1.77
CA VAL A 114 -11.54 -0.27 2.59
C VAL A 114 -10.66 -1.52 2.63
N GLY A 115 -9.67 -1.60 1.76
CA GLY A 115 -8.76 -2.74 1.78
C GLY A 115 -7.51 -2.48 0.97
N LEU A 116 -6.46 -3.23 1.30
CA LEU A 116 -5.24 -3.30 0.51
C LEU A 116 -4.73 -4.71 0.55
N HIS A 117 -4.30 -5.21 -0.59
CA HIS A 117 -3.70 -6.54 -0.69
C HIS A 117 -2.34 -6.44 -1.36
N ALA A 118 -1.29 -6.81 -0.64
CA ALA A 118 0.06 -6.86 -1.18
C ALA A 118 0.22 -8.12 -2.03
N CYS A 119 0.64 -7.95 -3.27
CA CYS A 119 0.80 -9.04 -4.23
C CYS A 119 2.28 -9.33 -4.43
N ARG A 120 2.58 -10.55 -4.89
CA ARG A 120 3.96 -11.00 -5.09
C ARG A 120 4.58 -10.45 -6.37
N ASP A 121 3.75 -10.20 -7.38
CA ASP A 121 4.22 -9.69 -8.66
C ASP A 121 3.12 -8.91 -9.37
N ARG A 122 3.50 -8.30 -10.48
CA ARG A 122 2.58 -7.48 -11.28
C ARG A 122 1.41 -8.29 -11.84
N GLY A 123 1.67 -9.52 -12.26
CA GLY A 123 0.63 -10.38 -12.83
C GLY A 123 -0.47 -10.69 -11.83
N GLU A 124 -0.10 -11.04 -10.60
CA GLU A 124 -1.05 -11.28 -9.53
C GLU A 124 -1.87 -10.02 -9.23
N ALA A 125 -1.20 -8.87 -9.15
CA ALA A 125 -1.87 -7.60 -8.88
C ALA A 125 -2.85 -7.23 -9.98
N ARG A 126 -2.47 -7.40 -11.25
CA ARG A 126 -3.36 -7.11 -12.38
C ARG A 126 -4.58 -8.02 -12.38
N SER A 127 -4.37 -9.29 -12.09
CA SER A 127 -5.46 -10.27 -12.02
C SER A 127 -6.43 -9.91 -10.89
N LEU A 128 -5.92 -9.57 -9.73
CA LEU A 128 -6.75 -9.22 -8.57
C LEU A 128 -7.53 -7.92 -8.80
N ALA A 129 -6.92 -6.95 -9.49
CA ALA A 129 -7.58 -5.68 -9.80
C ALA A 129 -8.54 -5.79 -10.99
N GLY A 130 -8.56 -6.90 -11.69
CA GLY A 130 -9.41 -7.09 -12.86
C GLY A 130 -8.87 -6.38 -14.11
N ILE A 131 -7.56 -6.16 -14.18
CA ILE A 131 -6.91 -5.54 -15.32
C ILE A 131 -6.33 -6.65 -16.21
N SER A 132 -6.78 -6.68 -17.43
CA SER A 132 -6.32 -7.68 -18.40
C SER A 132 -5.05 -7.25 -19.14
#